data_b551401c8961836d6dc80b32528f0af2
#
_entry.id   b551401c8961836d6dc80b32528f0af2
#
_cell.length_a   1.000
_cell.length_b   1.000
_cell.length_c   1.000
_cell.angle_alpha   90.00
_cell.angle_beta   90.00
_cell.angle_gamma   90.00
#
_symmetry.space_group_name_H-M   'P 1'
#
loop_
_entity.id
_entity.type
_entity.pdbx_description
1 polymer ?
#
loop_
_entity_poly.entity_id
_entity_poly.type
_entity_poly.pdbx_seq_one_letter_code
_entity_poly.pdbx_strand_id
1 'polypeptide(L)'
;MNASSTITPSSIVQLVDTFYARVREDAVLGPVFEEKLAGHWQEHMPRMYAFWTKVLLDAGEFQGNVFGKHMVLSGIGREHFVRWLTLFRMTAIEVFGVDGAAEAILVANRIASSLQLGFFGDIQVQV
;
A
#
# COMPACT_ATOMS: atom_id res chain seq x y z
N MET A 1 -13.31 -21.93 -9.68
CA MET A 1 -12.18 -21.08 -10.02
C MET A 1 -11.31 -20.90 -8.79
N ASN A 2 -10.04 -21.04 -8.96
CA ASN A 2 -9.10 -20.91 -7.86
C ASN A 2 -8.88 -19.45 -7.51
N ALA A 3 -8.95 -19.09 -6.22
CA ALA A 3 -8.74 -17.73 -5.74
C ALA A 3 -7.36 -17.18 -6.12
N SER A 4 -6.33 -18.05 -6.16
CA SER A 4 -4.97 -17.63 -6.53
C SER A 4 -4.89 -17.14 -7.98
N SER A 5 -5.84 -17.50 -8.84
CA SER A 5 -5.83 -17.04 -10.22
C SER A 5 -6.20 -15.56 -10.37
N THR A 6 -6.68 -14.93 -9.29
CA THR A 6 -7.06 -13.52 -9.35
C THR A 6 -5.85 -12.59 -9.25
N ILE A 7 -4.69 -13.06 -8.76
CA ILE A 7 -3.50 -12.23 -8.62
C ILE A 7 -2.65 -12.39 -9.87
N THR A 8 -2.72 -11.38 -10.73
CA THR A 8 -1.98 -11.30 -11.99
C THR A 8 -1.34 -9.93 -12.09
N PRO A 9 -0.38 -9.73 -13.00
CA PRO A 9 0.16 -8.37 -13.22
C PRO A 9 -0.94 -7.35 -13.52
N SER A 10 -1.95 -7.74 -14.28
CA SER A 10 -3.07 -6.87 -14.62
C SER A 10 -3.91 -6.52 -13.39
N SER A 11 -4.24 -7.50 -12.53
CA SER A 11 -5.03 -7.22 -11.34
C SER A 11 -4.24 -6.45 -10.31
N ILE A 12 -2.91 -6.57 -10.29
CA ILE A 12 -2.06 -5.75 -9.43
C ILE A 12 -2.13 -4.29 -9.86
N VAL A 13 -2.06 -4.00 -11.16
CA VAL A 13 -2.23 -2.64 -11.66
C VAL A 13 -3.60 -2.09 -11.23
N GLN A 14 -4.64 -2.90 -11.36
CA GLN A 14 -5.99 -2.51 -10.93
C GLN A 14 -6.05 -2.20 -9.44
N LEU A 15 -5.42 -3.03 -8.62
CA LEU A 15 -5.33 -2.79 -7.18
C LEU A 15 -4.68 -1.44 -6.88
N VAL A 16 -3.52 -1.21 -7.45
CA VAL A 16 -2.72 -0.01 -7.18
C VAL A 16 -3.47 1.24 -7.66
N ASP A 17 -4.01 1.21 -8.87
CA ASP A 17 -4.73 2.35 -9.42
C ASP A 17 -5.97 2.69 -8.60
N THR A 18 -6.76 1.69 -8.26
CA THR A 18 -7.98 1.89 -7.47
C THR A 18 -7.66 2.39 -6.07
N PHE A 19 -6.65 1.78 -5.44
CA PHE A 19 -6.24 2.16 -4.10
C PHE A 19 -5.79 3.62 -4.04
N TYR A 20 -4.90 4.04 -4.93
CA TYR A 20 -4.39 5.40 -4.89
C TYR A 20 -5.43 6.43 -5.34
N ALA A 21 -6.38 6.06 -6.20
CA ALA A 21 -7.50 6.95 -6.49
C ALA A 21 -8.29 7.25 -5.22
N ARG A 22 -8.52 6.24 -4.38
CA ARG A 22 -9.22 6.41 -3.09
C ARG A 22 -8.38 7.18 -2.08
N VAL A 23 -7.08 6.92 -2.01
CA VAL A 23 -6.16 7.65 -1.13
C VAL A 23 -6.19 9.14 -1.45
N ARG A 24 -6.16 9.48 -2.73
CA ARG A 24 -6.12 10.89 -3.15
C ARG A 24 -7.41 11.62 -2.81
N GLU A 25 -8.53 10.92 -2.77
CA GLU A 25 -9.84 11.50 -2.41
C GLU A 25 -10.10 11.47 -0.92
N ASP A 26 -9.32 10.72 -0.15
CA ASP A 26 -9.53 10.56 1.28
C ASP A 26 -9.15 11.84 2.03
N ALA A 27 -10.03 12.30 2.94
CA ALA A 27 -9.82 13.54 3.66
C ALA A 27 -8.60 13.49 4.58
N VAL A 28 -8.25 12.31 5.07
CA VAL A 28 -7.12 12.12 6.00
C VAL A 28 -5.81 11.91 5.23
N LEU A 29 -5.83 11.02 4.24
CA LEU A 29 -4.60 10.62 3.52
C LEU A 29 -4.28 11.53 2.35
N GLY A 30 -5.30 12.04 1.66
CA GLY A 30 -5.10 12.84 0.46
C GLY A 30 -4.10 13.97 0.65
N PRO A 31 -4.29 14.84 1.64
CA PRO A 31 -3.35 15.94 1.86
C PRO A 31 -1.91 15.50 2.13
N VAL A 32 -1.73 14.40 2.87
CA VAL A 32 -0.39 13.88 3.19
C VAL A 32 0.31 13.41 1.92
N PHE A 33 -0.41 12.65 1.09
CA PHE A 33 0.16 12.12 -0.15
C PHE A 33 0.40 13.22 -1.18
N GLU A 34 -0.55 14.16 -1.31
CA GLU A 34 -0.38 15.25 -2.28
C GLU A 34 0.80 16.14 -1.92
N GLU A 35 1.05 16.39 -0.64
CA GLU A 35 2.21 17.18 -0.22
C GLU A 35 3.51 16.59 -0.75
N LYS A 36 3.62 15.26 -0.79
CA LYS A 36 4.85 14.59 -1.20
C LYS A 36 4.87 14.21 -2.67
N LEU A 37 3.73 13.95 -3.26
CA LEU A 37 3.65 13.36 -4.59
C LEU A 37 3.06 14.29 -5.66
N ALA A 38 2.63 15.49 -5.29
CA ALA A 38 2.13 16.44 -6.30
C ALA A 38 3.21 16.67 -7.37
N GLY A 39 2.84 16.42 -8.63
CA GLY A 39 3.78 16.51 -9.75
C GLY A 39 4.65 15.28 -9.95
N HIS A 40 4.55 14.26 -9.07
CA HIS A 40 5.39 13.05 -9.12
C HIS A 40 4.58 11.76 -9.21
N TRP A 41 3.26 11.85 -9.37
CA TRP A 41 2.41 10.67 -9.44
C TRP A 41 2.76 9.76 -10.63
N GLN A 42 3.16 10.34 -11.75
CA GLN A 42 3.52 9.55 -12.94
C GLN A 42 4.74 8.66 -12.69
N GLU A 43 5.64 9.07 -11.83
CA GLU A 43 6.83 8.29 -11.47
C GLU A 43 6.53 7.30 -10.36
N HIS A 44 5.66 7.67 -9.44
CA HIS A 44 5.31 6.85 -8.29
C HIS A 44 4.51 5.60 -8.67
N MET A 45 3.53 5.74 -9.57
CA MET A 45 2.63 4.64 -9.88
C MET A 45 3.36 3.43 -10.47
N PRO A 46 4.25 3.56 -11.47
CA PRO A 46 4.99 2.40 -11.97
C PRO A 46 5.85 1.73 -10.91
N ARG A 47 6.40 2.49 -9.96
CA ARG A 47 7.17 1.91 -8.86
C ARG A 47 6.29 1.06 -7.95
N MET A 48 5.06 1.49 -7.72
CA MET A 48 4.12 0.71 -6.91
C MET A 48 3.66 -0.56 -7.64
N TYR A 49 3.46 -0.50 -8.94
CA TYR A 49 3.18 -1.71 -9.72
C TYR A 49 4.32 -2.71 -9.57
N ALA A 50 5.57 -2.25 -9.72
CA ALA A 50 6.74 -3.10 -9.60
C ALA A 50 6.89 -3.67 -8.20
N PHE A 51 6.67 -2.85 -7.17
CA PHE A 51 6.76 -3.29 -5.78
C PHE A 51 5.78 -4.43 -5.50
N TRP A 52 4.49 -4.22 -5.81
CA TRP A 52 3.47 -5.21 -5.50
C TRP A 52 3.60 -6.47 -6.36
N THR A 53 4.05 -6.32 -7.62
CA THR A 53 4.35 -7.47 -8.47
C THR A 53 5.47 -8.31 -7.86
N LYS A 54 6.52 -7.65 -7.36
CA LYS A 54 7.63 -8.37 -6.73
C LYS A 54 7.20 -9.11 -5.48
N VAL A 55 6.46 -8.45 -4.58
CA VAL A 55 6.10 -9.09 -3.31
C VAL A 55 5.00 -10.12 -3.44
N LEU A 56 4.08 -9.99 -4.39
CA LEU A 56 2.95 -10.91 -4.52
C LEU A 56 3.21 -12.04 -5.51
N LEU A 57 3.99 -11.79 -6.57
CA LEU A 57 4.23 -12.77 -7.62
C LEU A 57 5.69 -13.22 -7.69
N ASP A 58 6.56 -12.61 -6.91
CA ASP A 58 8.01 -12.83 -6.98
C ASP A 58 8.53 -12.69 -8.41
N ALA A 59 8.00 -11.70 -9.12
CA ALA A 59 8.29 -11.45 -10.52
C ALA A 59 8.74 -10.00 -10.71
N GLY A 60 9.51 -9.78 -11.79
CA GLY A 60 10.04 -8.46 -12.09
C GLY A 60 11.13 -8.04 -11.10
N GLU A 61 11.46 -6.77 -11.13
CA GLU A 61 12.48 -6.21 -10.25
C GLU A 61 11.96 -4.97 -9.56
N PHE A 62 12.27 -4.85 -8.29
CA PHE A 62 12.03 -3.63 -7.53
C PHE A 62 13.24 -3.39 -6.64
N GLN A 63 13.81 -2.20 -6.75
CA GLN A 63 14.87 -1.75 -5.86
C GLN A 63 14.45 -0.44 -5.25
N GLY A 64 14.45 -0.38 -3.94
CA GLY A 64 14.06 0.83 -3.23
C GLY A 64 14.17 0.63 -1.74
N ASN A 65 14.30 1.74 -1.04
CA ASN A 65 14.37 1.76 0.42
C ASN A 65 13.03 2.27 0.95
N VAL A 66 12.04 1.38 1.02
CA VAL A 66 10.69 1.75 1.45
C VAL A 66 10.72 2.37 2.84
N PHE A 67 11.39 1.71 3.79
CA PHE A 67 11.47 2.19 5.16
C PHE A 67 12.13 3.57 5.22
N GLY A 68 13.32 3.71 4.66
CA GLY A 68 14.06 4.98 4.71
C GLY A 68 13.35 6.12 4.01
N LYS A 69 12.69 5.84 2.89
CA LYS A 69 11.92 6.85 2.17
C LYS A 69 10.76 7.40 3.01
N HIS A 70 10.16 6.55 3.84
CA HIS A 70 9.06 6.99 4.70
C HIS A 70 9.57 7.74 5.93
N MET A 71 10.72 7.35 6.47
CA MET A 71 11.23 7.96 7.71
C MET A 71 11.55 9.44 7.58
N VAL A 72 11.71 9.97 6.38
CA VAL A 72 11.95 11.40 6.17
C VAL A 72 10.66 12.22 6.11
N LEU A 73 9.49 11.56 6.16
CA LEU A 73 8.21 12.26 6.15
C LEU A 73 7.90 12.86 7.52
N SER A 74 7.23 14.00 7.54
CA SER A 74 6.77 14.63 8.77
C SER A 74 5.25 14.70 8.78
N GLY A 75 4.67 14.87 9.97
CA GLY A 75 3.23 15.01 10.11
C GLY A 75 2.47 13.70 10.04
N ILE A 76 3.16 12.57 10.17
CA ILE A 76 2.54 11.25 10.09
C ILE A 76 2.13 10.80 11.49
N GLY A 77 0.85 10.51 11.67
CA GLY A 77 0.29 9.99 12.91
C GLY A 77 -0.26 8.58 12.73
N ARG A 78 -0.66 7.96 13.84
CA ARG A 78 -1.19 6.59 13.81
C ARG A 78 -2.49 6.50 13.01
N GLU A 79 -3.29 7.55 13.01
CA GLU A 79 -4.55 7.60 12.26
C GLU A 79 -4.33 7.44 10.75
N HIS A 80 -3.17 7.86 10.24
CA HIS A 80 -2.83 7.66 8.84
C HIS A 80 -2.67 6.18 8.51
N PHE A 81 -2.05 5.42 9.41
CA PHE A 81 -1.90 3.98 9.20
C PHE A 81 -3.21 3.22 9.30
N VAL A 82 -4.07 3.59 10.24
CA VAL A 82 -5.39 2.98 10.37
C VAL A 82 -6.19 3.21 9.09
N ARG A 83 -6.20 4.43 8.59
CA ARG A 83 -6.95 4.78 7.38
C ARG A 83 -6.37 4.09 6.15
N TRP A 84 -5.04 4.07 6.03
CA TRP A 84 -4.35 3.41 4.91
C TRP A 84 -4.68 1.92 4.85
N LEU A 85 -4.59 1.23 5.98
CA LEU A 85 -4.90 -0.19 6.05
C LEU A 85 -6.37 -0.48 5.74
N THR A 86 -7.28 0.38 6.22
CA THR A 86 -8.70 0.22 5.95
C THR A 86 -9.00 0.32 4.46
N LEU A 87 -8.48 1.34 3.80
CA LEU A 87 -8.68 1.52 2.36
C LEU A 87 -8.01 0.41 1.56
N PHE A 88 -6.81 0.02 1.95
CA PHE A 88 -6.10 -1.06 1.25
C PHE A 88 -6.85 -2.37 1.34
N ARG A 89 -7.31 -2.73 2.55
CA ARG A 89 -8.06 -3.96 2.76
C ARG A 89 -9.31 -4.02 1.90
N MET A 90 -10.09 -2.95 1.90
CA MET A 90 -11.31 -2.87 1.09
C MET A 90 -11.00 -3.07 -0.39
N THR A 91 -9.98 -2.38 -0.87
CA THR A 91 -9.62 -2.41 -2.28
C THR A 91 -9.09 -3.79 -2.68
N ALA A 92 -8.23 -4.38 -1.85
CA ALA A 92 -7.67 -5.69 -2.15
C ALA A 92 -8.77 -6.76 -2.23
N ILE A 93 -9.76 -6.72 -1.33
CA ILE A 93 -10.87 -7.67 -1.34
C ILE A 93 -11.72 -7.48 -2.60
N GLU A 94 -11.96 -6.24 -2.99
CA GLU A 94 -12.74 -5.98 -4.22
C GLU A 94 -12.03 -6.49 -5.47
N VAL A 95 -10.72 -6.32 -5.54
CA VAL A 95 -9.95 -6.68 -6.74
C VAL A 95 -9.62 -8.17 -6.79
N PHE A 96 -9.20 -8.75 -5.66
CA PHE A 96 -8.70 -10.11 -5.61
C PHE A 96 -9.69 -11.12 -5.02
N GLY A 97 -10.76 -10.67 -4.39
CA GLY A 97 -11.61 -11.53 -3.57
C GLY A 97 -11.02 -11.75 -2.19
N VAL A 98 -11.81 -12.30 -1.27
CA VAL A 98 -11.40 -12.46 0.13
C VAL A 98 -10.15 -13.34 0.24
N ASP A 99 -10.15 -14.48 -0.44
CA ASP A 99 -9.02 -15.41 -0.33
C ASP A 99 -7.77 -14.87 -1.03
N GLY A 100 -7.93 -14.29 -2.21
CA GLY A 100 -6.81 -13.72 -2.95
C GLY A 100 -6.18 -12.52 -2.26
N ALA A 101 -6.99 -11.76 -1.52
CA ALA A 101 -6.51 -10.57 -0.84
C ALA A 101 -5.69 -10.87 0.42
N ALA A 102 -5.80 -12.08 0.98
CA ALA A 102 -5.22 -12.39 2.29
C ALA A 102 -3.71 -12.11 2.34
N GLU A 103 -2.97 -12.52 1.33
CA GLU A 103 -1.52 -12.30 1.29
C GLU A 103 -1.19 -10.82 1.13
N ALA A 104 -1.90 -10.10 0.27
CA ALA A 104 -1.66 -8.67 0.07
C ALA A 104 -1.91 -7.90 1.37
N ILE A 105 -2.98 -8.24 2.08
CA ILE A 105 -3.32 -7.62 3.36
C ILE A 105 -2.24 -7.92 4.40
N LEU A 106 -1.73 -9.15 4.44
CA LEU A 106 -0.65 -9.53 5.35
C LEU A 106 0.61 -8.70 5.08
N VAL A 107 0.99 -8.55 3.82
CA VAL A 107 2.15 -7.71 3.45
C VAL A 107 1.92 -6.26 3.86
N ALA A 108 0.73 -5.72 3.60
CA ALA A 108 0.40 -4.34 3.96
C ALA A 108 0.51 -4.12 5.47
N ASN A 109 0.02 -5.09 6.27
CA ASN A 109 0.14 -5.02 7.73
C ASN A 109 1.60 -5.05 8.19
N ARG A 110 2.43 -5.85 7.57
CA ARG A 110 3.86 -5.91 7.89
C ARG A 110 4.56 -4.59 7.59
N ILE A 111 4.23 -3.99 6.45
CA ILE A 111 4.78 -2.68 6.08
C ILE A 111 4.36 -1.64 7.11
N ALA A 112 3.08 -1.59 7.44
CA ALA A 112 2.55 -0.63 8.41
C ALA A 112 3.19 -0.81 9.79
N SER A 113 3.38 -2.05 10.24
CA SER A 113 4.02 -2.34 11.52
C SER A 113 5.46 -1.86 11.54
N SER A 114 6.21 -2.14 10.49
CA SER A 114 7.60 -1.70 10.38
C SER A 114 7.72 -0.18 10.40
N LEU A 115 6.86 0.51 9.66
CA LEU A 115 6.88 1.98 9.60
C LEU A 115 6.47 2.59 10.94
N GLN A 116 5.45 2.04 11.61
CA GLN A 116 5.03 2.54 12.91
C GLN A 116 6.13 2.38 13.96
N LEU A 117 6.85 1.27 13.92
CA LEU A 117 7.98 1.07 14.81
C LEU A 117 9.03 2.16 14.59
N GLY A 118 9.31 2.50 13.33
CA GLY A 118 10.26 3.57 13.02
C GLY A 118 9.78 4.95 13.43
N PHE A 119 8.49 5.27 13.18
CA PHE A 119 7.96 6.61 13.48
C PHE A 119 7.71 6.83 14.97
N PHE A 120 7.23 5.80 15.68
CA PHE A 120 6.66 5.98 17.03
C PHE A 120 7.38 5.16 18.09
N GLY A 121 8.30 4.28 17.71
CA GLY A 121 9.02 3.43 18.67
C GLY A 121 8.24 2.22 19.16
N ASP A 122 6.98 2.05 18.75
CA ASP A 122 6.17 0.89 19.10
C ASP A 122 5.18 0.57 17.99
N ILE A 123 4.52 -0.57 18.10
CA ILE A 123 3.54 -1.05 17.12
C ILE A 123 2.19 -1.14 17.80
N GLN A 124 1.16 -0.53 17.17
CA GLN A 124 -0.22 -0.75 17.58
C GLN A 124 -0.81 -1.90 16.78
N VAL A 125 -1.33 -2.91 17.50
CA VAL A 125 -1.96 -4.06 16.86
C VAL A 125 -3.36 -3.68 16.41
N GLN A 126 -3.66 -3.97 15.15
CA GLN A 126 -5.01 -3.79 14.59
C GLN A 126 -5.78 -5.09 14.75
N VAL A 127 -6.83 -5.06 15.54
CA VAL A 127 -7.68 -6.23 15.79
C VAL A 127 -9.06 -6.05 15.21
#